data_b0c32f8db739e13e0b1853918b03ba79
#
_entry.id   b0c32f8db739e13e0b1853918b03ba79
#
_cell.length_a   1.000
_cell.length_b   1.000
_cell.length_c   1.000
_cell.angle_alpha   90.00
_cell.angle_beta   90.00
_cell.angle_gamma   90.00
#
_symmetry.space_group_name_H-M   'P 1'
#
loop_
_entity.id
_entity.type
_entity.pdbx_description
1 polymer ?
#
loop_
_entity_poly.entity_id
_entity_poly.type
_entity_poly.pdbx_seq_one_letter_code
_entity_poly.pdbx_strand_id
1 'polypeptide(L)'
;MKRITKILLCVLCAVAAVLCVAAACFMLLKKQGSTTASSAASGASVSIYGKVSDFDYASFDYSEGLDDNGHWTGIRALDYVTLPEDVSALPLSKADIEPTEAEIQTQIDTLLNQYATTQNITDRAAQSGDTVNIDYSGAVDGVAFTGGTATGYDLTLGSHSFIDGFEDQIIGHNIGDTFDVTVTFPEGYGDSTDAEGNTITLSGKEAVFSVTLNAITQSVVPTLTDEWVETNFAASDDLHTADALRQYFDSALYANNLDNAVMDYLLSNSTFKEVPTQITSYYIRMFLNYHSQLATKYGMELDAYAQAKGYADADAMLADSDAYFEHLAKQDLVMQAIAEQLDITPTPEQIDSANSSYADTYGAQRSMLNALQLAVLDKVEESVVLS
;
A
#
# COMPACT_ATOMS: atom_id res chain seq x y z
N MET A 1 8.66 26.58 -11.03
CA MET A 1 8.93 25.18 -10.72
C MET A 1 8.28 24.69 -9.43
N LYS A 2 8.29 25.41 -8.28
CA LYS A 2 7.74 24.92 -7.00
C LYS A 2 6.20 24.72 -6.89
N ARG A 3 5.37 25.35 -7.71
CA ARG A 3 3.89 25.29 -7.60
C ARG A 3 3.23 24.10 -8.28
N ILE A 4 3.74 23.65 -9.39
CA ILE A 4 3.09 22.64 -10.26
C ILE A 4 3.43 21.22 -9.82
N THR A 5 4.64 21.00 -9.34
CA THR A 5 5.07 19.71 -8.74
C THR A 5 4.18 19.28 -7.58
N LYS A 6 3.69 20.25 -6.77
CA LYS A 6 2.81 19.97 -5.62
C LYS A 6 1.37 19.60 -6.02
N ILE A 7 0.82 20.13 -7.12
CA ILE A 7 -0.58 19.87 -7.53
C ILE A 7 -0.72 18.51 -8.21
N LEU A 8 0.24 18.10 -9.03
CA LEU A 8 0.22 16.78 -9.66
C LEU A 8 0.63 15.67 -8.67
N LEU A 9 1.52 15.98 -7.74
CA LEU A 9 1.83 15.12 -6.59
C LEU A 9 0.57 14.87 -5.76
N CYS A 10 -0.30 15.88 -5.56
CA CYS A 10 -1.58 15.74 -4.86
C CYS A 10 -2.57 14.82 -5.58
N VAL A 11 -2.60 14.81 -6.92
CA VAL A 11 -3.52 13.92 -7.68
C VAL A 11 -2.99 12.48 -7.71
N LEU A 12 -1.69 12.28 -7.82
CA LEU A 12 -1.04 10.96 -7.71
C LEU A 12 -0.88 10.52 -6.23
N CYS A 13 -0.63 11.46 -5.31
CA CYS A 13 -0.56 11.18 -3.88
C CYS A 13 -1.92 11.08 -3.19
N ALA A 14 -3.02 11.63 -3.70
CA ALA A 14 -4.35 11.36 -3.15
C ALA A 14 -4.76 9.90 -3.34
N VAL A 15 -4.31 9.25 -4.41
CA VAL A 15 -4.42 7.79 -4.59
C VAL A 15 -3.31 7.06 -3.84
N ALA A 16 -2.11 7.64 -3.72
CA ALA A 16 -0.98 7.05 -3.02
C ALA A 16 -0.99 7.31 -1.50
N ALA A 17 -1.53 8.42 -0.99
CA ALA A 17 -1.51 8.70 0.45
C ALA A 17 -2.45 7.78 1.23
N VAL A 18 -3.59 7.37 0.67
CA VAL A 18 -4.41 6.29 1.24
C VAL A 18 -3.72 4.93 1.08
N LEU A 19 -2.91 4.74 0.04
CA LEU A 19 -2.09 3.56 -0.18
C LEU A 19 -0.73 3.64 0.54
N CYS A 20 -0.15 4.83 0.78
CA CYS A 20 1.14 4.98 1.45
C CYS A 20 1.06 4.80 2.97
N VAL A 21 -0.03 5.17 3.64
CA VAL A 21 -0.24 4.79 5.04
C VAL A 21 -0.38 3.26 5.15
N ALA A 22 -1.08 2.62 4.21
CA ALA A 22 -1.21 1.16 4.17
C ALA A 22 0.04 0.45 3.58
N ALA A 23 0.72 1.04 2.57
CA ALA A 23 1.87 0.44 1.91
C ALA A 23 3.20 0.73 2.63
N ALA A 24 3.35 1.86 3.31
CA ALA A 24 4.48 2.08 4.22
C ALA A 24 4.43 1.13 5.41
N CYS A 25 3.22 0.85 5.95
CA CYS A 25 3.04 -0.24 6.92
C CYS A 25 3.48 -1.60 6.35
N PHE A 26 3.14 -1.90 5.10
CA PHE A 26 3.43 -3.20 4.48
C PHE A 26 4.88 -3.33 4.00
N MET A 27 5.54 -2.25 3.54
CA MET A 27 6.91 -2.30 3.04
C MET A 27 7.96 -2.22 4.15
N LEU A 28 7.72 -1.50 5.24
CA LEU A 28 8.60 -1.50 6.42
C LEU A 28 8.59 -2.87 7.11
N LEU A 29 7.44 -3.53 7.21
CA LEU A 29 7.34 -4.89 7.74
C LEU A 29 8.07 -5.91 6.84
N LYS A 30 8.10 -5.72 5.51
CA LYS A 30 8.80 -6.62 4.59
C LYS A 30 10.32 -6.42 4.56
N LYS A 31 10.83 -5.24 4.90
CA LYS A 31 12.28 -4.94 4.95
C LYS A 31 12.92 -5.41 6.26
N GLN A 32 12.16 -5.52 7.35
CA GLN A 32 12.62 -6.14 8.62
C GLN A 32 12.42 -7.67 8.68
N GLY A 33 11.61 -8.25 7.79
CA GLY A 33 11.21 -9.68 7.80
C GLY A 33 12.15 -10.65 7.08
N SER A 34 13.39 -10.30 6.77
CA SER A 34 14.37 -11.23 6.18
C SER A 34 15.33 -11.80 7.23
N THR A 35 14.78 -12.35 8.32
CA THR A 35 15.49 -13.37 9.12
C THR A 35 14.48 -14.32 9.73
N THR A 36 14.48 -15.55 9.19
CA THR A 36 13.96 -16.78 9.76
C THR A 36 12.49 -16.81 10.20
N ALA A 37 11.67 -17.40 9.33
CA ALA A 37 10.45 -18.07 9.77
C ALA A 37 10.80 -19.07 10.88
N SER A 38 10.54 -18.71 12.12
CA SER A 38 10.51 -19.62 13.27
C SER A 38 9.04 -19.99 13.50
N SER A 39 8.81 -21.28 13.42
CA SER A 39 7.57 -22.01 13.73
C SER A 39 6.74 -21.40 14.85
N ALA A 40 5.43 -21.38 14.61
CA ALA A 40 4.37 -21.16 15.56
C ALA A 40 4.71 -21.56 17.01
N ALA A 41 4.90 -20.56 17.87
CA ALA A 41 4.68 -20.70 19.28
C ALA A 41 3.31 -20.07 19.60
N SER A 42 2.37 -20.88 20.04
CA SER A 42 1.07 -20.48 20.55
C SER A 42 1.24 -19.73 21.89
N GLY A 43 1.48 -18.44 21.80
CA GLY A 43 1.32 -17.49 22.87
C GLY A 43 0.79 -16.22 22.20
N ALA A 44 -0.42 -15.81 22.55
CA ALA A 44 -0.97 -14.55 22.06
C ALA A 44 0.01 -13.44 22.47
N SER A 45 0.65 -12.82 21.49
CA SER A 45 1.47 -11.63 21.71
C SER A 45 0.50 -10.52 22.13
N VAL A 46 0.69 -9.98 23.30
CA VAL A 46 -0.08 -8.84 23.82
C VAL A 46 0.72 -7.59 23.52
N SER A 47 0.06 -6.57 22.97
CA SER A 47 0.68 -5.26 22.76
C SER A 47 1.21 -4.70 24.08
N ILE A 48 2.38 -4.05 24.03
CA ILE A 48 2.95 -3.32 25.18
C ILE A 48 2.07 -2.14 25.60
N TYR A 49 1.16 -1.69 24.74
CA TYR A 49 0.26 -0.57 24.99
C TYR A 49 -1.11 -0.99 25.54
N GLY A 50 -1.45 -2.30 25.52
CA GLY A 50 -2.74 -2.81 26.01
C GLY A 50 -3.49 -3.63 24.95
N LYS A 51 -4.81 -3.75 25.14
CA LYS A 51 -5.70 -4.50 24.28
C LYS A 51 -6.57 -3.56 23.45
N VAL A 52 -7.13 -4.05 22.37
CA VAL A 52 -8.10 -3.32 21.54
C VAL A 52 -9.23 -2.72 22.37
N SER A 53 -9.73 -3.47 23.37
CA SER A 53 -10.80 -3.03 24.28
C SER A 53 -10.44 -1.83 25.17
N ASP A 54 -9.16 -1.52 25.32
CA ASP A 54 -8.67 -0.43 26.17
C ASP A 54 -8.74 0.94 25.44
N PHE A 55 -9.04 0.92 24.15
CA PHE A 55 -9.03 2.12 23.29
C PHE A 55 -10.43 2.43 22.76
N ASP A 56 -10.91 3.66 23.00
CA ASP A 56 -12.08 4.22 22.30
C ASP A 56 -11.64 4.76 20.92
N TYR A 57 -11.76 3.92 19.90
CA TYR A 57 -11.39 4.26 18.53
C TYR A 57 -12.59 4.54 17.62
N ALA A 58 -13.82 4.22 18.06
CA ALA A 58 -15.03 4.44 17.26
C ALA A 58 -15.33 5.94 17.09
N SER A 59 -14.98 6.74 18.12
CA SER A 59 -15.14 8.20 18.13
C SER A 59 -13.83 8.94 17.83
N PHE A 60 -12.87 8.31 17.13
CA PHE A 60 -11.57 8.91 16.85
C PHE A 60 -11.67 10.18 16.02
N ASP A 61 -11.02 11.25 16.51
CA ASP A 61 -10.87 12.52 15.83
C ASP A 61 -9.40 12.76 15.50
N TYR A 62 -9.11 12.99 14.22
CA TYR A 62 -7.75 13.24 13.73
C TYR A 62 -7.09 14.51 14.29
N SER A 63 -7.89 15.46 14.79
CA SER A 63 -7.40 16.68 15.43
C SER A 63 -7.19 16.54 16.94
N GLU A 64 -7.52 15.39 17.50
CA GLU A 64 -7.43 15.15 18.95
C GLU A 64 -6.00 15.25 19.45
N GLY A 65 -5.83 15.95 20.56
CA GLY A 65 -4.52 16.13 21.21
C GLY A 65 -3.59 17.12 20.53
N LEU A 66 -4.04 17.78 19.45
CA LEU A 66 -3.28 18.82 18.75
C LEU A 66 -3.80 20.23 19.08
N ASP A 67 -2.92 21.19 19.10
CA ASP A 67 -3.27 22.62 19.22
C ASP A 67 -3.42 23.30 17.84
N ASP A 68 -3.79 24.56 17.84
CA ASP A 68 -3.98 25.34 16.61
C ASP A 68 -2.68 25.64 15.84
N ASN A 69 -1.52 25.34 16.42
CA ASN A 69 -0.20 25.46 15.77
C ASN A 69 0.31 24.12 15.24
N GLY A 70 -0.46 23.04 15.40
CA GLY A 70 -0.06 21.68 15.00
C GLY A 70 0.87 21.00 16.00
N HIS A 71 1.02 21.50 17.22
CA HIS A 71 1.80 20.87 18.28
C HIS A 71 0.93 19.93 19.12
N TRP A 72 1.56 18.90 19.69
CA TRP A 72 0.94 18.06 20.69
C TRP A 72 0.67 18.85 21.98
N THR A 73 -0.59 19.02 22.33
CA THR A 73 -1.04 19.84 23.46
C THR A 73 -0.42 19.37 24.78
N GLY A 74 0.24 20.30 25.47
CA GLY A 74 0.88 20.02 26.77
C GLY A 74 2.20 19.25 26.67
N ILE A 75 2.68 18.96 25.47
CA ILE A 75 3.97 18.30 25.23
C ILE A 75 4.97 19.34 24.72
N ARG A 76 6.04 19.54 25.48
CA ARG A 76 7.26 20.22 24.99
C ARG A 76 8.22 19.12 24.52
N ALA A 77 8.38 18.99 23.20
CA ALA A 77 9.12 17.85 22.63
C ALA A 77 10.58 17.81 23.06
N LEU A 78 11.23 18.96 23.27
CA LEU A 78 12.60 19.05 23.79
C LEU A 78 12.79 18.45 25.21
N ASP A 79 11.73 18.21 25.96
CA ASP A 79 11.82 17.52 27.25
C ASP A 79 11.92 15.99 27.09
N TYR A 80 11.51 15.45 25.95
CA TYR A 80 11.44 14.02 25.63
C TYR A 80 12.50 13.54 24.65
N VAL A 81 12.99 14.43 23.78
CA VAL A 81 14.01 14.10 22.78
C VAL A 81 15.19 15.05 22.87
N THR A 82 16.40 14.49 22.71
CA THR A 82 17.62 15.27 22.48
C THR A 82 17.98 15.10 21.01
N LEU A 83 17.91 16.20 20.26
CA LEU A 83 18.24 16.22 18.83
C LEU A 83 19.76 16.03 18.59
N PRO A 84 20.19 15.68 17.37
CA PRO A 84 21.59 15.74 16.98
C PRO A 84 22.22 17.11 17.29
N GLU A 85 23.51 17.13 17.56
CA GLU A 85 24.23 18.34 17.97
C GLU A 85 24.10 19.50 16.96
N ASP A 86 24.06 19.16 15.67
CA ASP A 86 23.91 20.13 14.59
C ASP A 86 22.85 19.68 13.58
N VAL A 87 21.62 20.16 13.78
CA VAL A 87 20.51 19.97 12.81
C VAL A 87 20.61 20.94 11.62
N SER A 88 21.61 21.83 11.61
CA SER A 88 21.85 22.78 10.53
C SER A 88 22.95 22.32 9.55
N ALA A 89 23.47 21.10 9.69
CA ALA A 89 24.48 20.52 8.78
C ALA A 89 24.38 19.00 8.77
N LEU A 90 23.26 18.45 8.21
CA LEU A 90 23.05 17.01 8.15
C LEU A 90 23.93 16.36 7.08
N PRO A 91 24.86 15.48 7.45
CA PRO A 91 25.69 14.76 6.49
C PRO A 91 24.89 13.57 5.92
N LEU A 92 24.43 13.69 4.68
CA LEU A 92 23.72 12.63 3.98
C LEU A 92 24.55 12.14 2.79
N SER A 93 24.38 10.86 2.45
CA SER A 93 25.01 10.27 1.28
C SER A 93 24.20 10.57 0.03
N LYS A 94 24.88 11.00 -1.04
CA LYS A 94 24.26 11.13 -2.37
C LYS A 94 23.61 9.84 -2.83
N ALA A 95 24.24 8.69 -2.56
CA ALA A 95 23.74 7.39 -2.98
C ALA A 95 22.41 7.00 -2.32
N ASP A 96 22.07 7.58 -1.16
CA ASP A 96 20.81 7.33 -0.46
C ASP A 96 19.66 8.21 -0.99
N ILE A 97 20.00 9.26 -1.77
CA ILE A 97 19.03 10.26 -2.21
C ILE A 97 18.82 10.23 -3.72
N GLU A 98 19.89 10.04 -4.52
CA GLU A 98 19.80 10.04 -5.97
C GLU A 98 18.98 8.83 -6.46
N PRO A 99 17.86 9.04 -7.19
CA PRO A 99 17.09 7.94 -7.74
C PRO A 99 17.91 7.13 -8.76
N THR A 100 17.71 5.83 -8.74
CA THR A 100 18.25 4.96 -9.79
C THR A 100 17.35 4.96 -11.02
N GLU A 101 17.92 4.70 -12.20
CA GLU A 101 17.13 4.52 -13.43
C GLU A 101 16.07 3.41 -13.29
N ALA A 102 16.36 2.37 -12.50
CA ALA A 102 15.40 1.28 -12.25
C ALA A 102 14.19 1.75 -11.42
N GLU A 103 14.37 2.63 -10.46
CA GLU A 103 13.28 3.21 -9.68
C GLU A 103 12.42 4.13 -10.55
N ILE A 104 13.04 5.00 -11.35
CA ILE A 104 12.34 5.86 -12.30
C ILE A 104 11.53 5.01 -13.28
N GLN A 105 12.12 3.96 -13.86
CA GLN A 105 11.44 3.06 -14.78
C GLN A 105 10.26 2.33 -14.10
N THR A 106 10.40 1.92 -12.86
CA THR A 106 9.32 1.30 -12.07
C THR A 106 8.11 2.24 -11.92
N GLN A 107 8.33 3.54 -11.70
CA GLN A 107 7.24 4.52 -11.62
C GLN A 107 6.55 4.69 -12.98
N ILE A 108 7.34 4.75 -14.06
CA ILE A 108 6.82 4.84 -15.43
C ILE A 108 5.99 3.61 -15.77
N ASP A 109 6.51 2.41 -15.50
CA ASP A 109 5.80 1.15 -15.77
C ASP A 109 4.50 1.06 -14.96
N THR A 110 4.53 1.50 -13.71
CA THR A 110 3.34 1.57 -12.85
C THR A 110 2.30 2.53 -13.44
N LEU A 111 2.72 3.70 -13.89
CA LEU A 111 1.83 4.66 -14.53
C LEU A 111 1.25 4.08 -15.83
N LEU A 112 2.09 3.55 -16.72
CA LEU A 112 1.63 2.99 -18.01
C LEU A 112 0.65 1.84 -17.81
N ASN A 113 0.86 0.98 -16.80
CA ASN A 113 -0.07 -0.10 -16.46
C ASN A 113 -1.46 0.41 -16.04
N GLN A 114 -1.57 1.60 -15.41
CA GLN A 114 -2.86 2.21 -15.08
C GLN A 114 -3.63 2.66 -16.33
N TYR A 115 -2.93 2.91 -17.44
CA TYR A 115 -3.49 3.25 -18.74
C TYR A 115 -3.59 2.06 -19.70
N ALA A 116 -3.35 0.84 -19.19
CA ALA A 116 -3.52 -0.35 -20.01
C ALA A 116 -4.97 -0.48 -20.50
N THR A 117 -5.13 -0.85 -21.75
CA THR A 117 -6.43 -1.09 -22.36
C THR A 117 -6.63 -2.56 -22.66
N THR A 118 -7.87 -3.01 -22.65
CA THR A 118 -8.21 -4.38 -23.01
C THR A 118 -8.51 -4.47 -24.51
N GLN A 119 -7.78 -5.32 -25.23
CA GLN A 119 -7.99 -5.59 -26.65
C GLN A 119 -8.61 -6.99 -26.83
N ASN A 120 -9.68 -7.08 -27.63
CA ASN A 120 -10.21 -8.36 -28.04
C ASN A 120 -9.33 -9.01 -29.10
N ILE A 121 -8.98 -10.26 -28.90
CA ILE A 121 -8.17 -11.07 -29.82
C ILE A 121 -9.13 -12.03 -30.54
N THR A 122 -9.19 -11.95 -31.87
CA THR A 122 -10.11 -12.77 -32.69
C THR A 122 -9.38 -13.52 -33.81
N ASP A 123 -8.10 -13.31 -33.98
CA ASP A 123 -7.29 -13.75 -35.14
C ASP A 123 -6.24 -14.82 -34.78
N ARG A 124 -6.17 -15.22 -33.55
CA ARG A 124 -5.27 -16.25 -33.04
C ARG A 124 -5.86 -17.05 -31.88
N ALA A 125 -5.28 -18.19 -31.61
CA ALA A 125 -5.53 -19.00 -30.42
C ALA A 125 -5.04 -18.32 -29.13
N ALA A 126 -5.56 -18.78 -27.99
CA ALA A 126 -5.19 -18.34 -26.66
C ALA A 126 -3.70 -18.60 -26.37
N GLN A 127 -3.06 -17.65 -25.69
CA GLN A 127 -1.64 -17.70 -25.30
C GLN A 127 -1.48 -17.37 -23.81
N SER A 128 -0.31 -17.73 -23.25
CA SER A 128 0.04 -17.29 -21.90
C SER A 128 0.01 -15.75 -21.80
N GLY A 129 -0.56 -15.22 -20.71
CA GLY A 129 -0.79 -13.80 -20.48
C GLY A 129 -2.11 -13.24 -21.02
N ASP A 130 -2.85 -14.00 -21.85
CA ASP A 130 -4.19 -13.62 -22.27
C ASP A 130 -5.18 -13.78 -21.10
N THR A 131 -6.21 -12.95 -21.06
CA THR A 131 -7.40 -13.20 -20.24
C THR A 131 -8.46 -13.84 -21.12
N VAL A 132 -8.86 -15.05 -20.78
CA VAL A 132 -9.88 -15.81 -21.50
C VAL A 132 -11.19 -15.76 -20.72
N ASN A 133 -12.31 -15.60 -21.44
CA ASN A 133 -13.64 -15.80 -20.89
C ASN A 133 -14.08 -17.22 -21.17
N ILE A 134 -14.36 -18.00 -20.15
CA ILE A 134 -14.68 -19.43 -20.27
C ILE A 134 -15.97 -19.82 -19.55
N ASP A 135 -16.65 -20.82 -20.11
CA ASP A 135 -17.59 -21.63 -19.36
C ASP A 135 -16.89 -22.95 -19.02
N TYR A 136 -17.04 -23.42 -17.80
CA TYR A 136 -16.51 -24.73 -17.43
C TYR A 136 -17.46 -25.52 -16.55
N SER A 137 -17.41 -26.86 -16.68
CA SER A 137 -18.18 -27.82 -15.87
C SER A 137 -17.29 -29.00 -15.55
N GLY A 138 -16.90 -29.14 -14.28
CA GLY A 138 -16.01 -30.17 -13.77
C GLY A 138 -16.72 -31.32 -13.09
N ALA A 139 -16.17 -32.52 -13.26
CA ALA A 139 -16.64 -33.72 -12.60
C ALA A 139 -15.48 -34.58 -12.11
N VAL A 140 -15.65 -35.26 -10.97
CA VAL A 140 -14.76 -36.28 -10.43
C VAL A 140 -15.52 -37.62 -10.51
N ASP A 141 -14.90 -38.64 -11.10
CA ASP A 141 -15.54 -39.94 -11.34
C ASP A 141 -16.89 -39.82 -12.06
N GLY A 142 -17.10 -38.77 -12.89
CA GLY A 142 -18.33 -38.49 -13.63
C GLY A 142 -19.40 -37.76 -12.82
N VAL A 143 -19.16 -37.38 -11.57
CA VAL A 143 -20.08 -36.66 -10.71
C VAL A 143 -19.66 -35.20 -10.59
N ALA A 144 -20.55 -34.26 -10.97
CA ALA A 144 -20.31 -32.83 -10.83
C ALA A 144 -20.29 -32.44 -9.35
N PHE A 145 -19.44 -31.45 -9.01
CA PHE A 145 -19.26 -30.97 -7.64
C PHE A 145 -19.47 -29.48 -7.52
N THR A 146 -19.86 -29.04 -6.34
CA THR A 146 -20.06 -27.61 -6.01
C THR A 146 -18.74 -26.85 -6.19
N GLY A 147 -18.79 -25.72 -6.91
CA GLY A 147 -17.60 -24.93 -7.25
C GLY A 147 -16.86 -25.42 -8.51
N GLY A 148 -17.25 -26.61 -9.07
CA GLY A 148 -16.69 -27.14 -10.32
C GLY A 148 -17.30 -26.55 -11.60
N THR A 149 -18.29 -25.64 -11.50
CA THR A 149 -19.01 -25.10 -12.67
C THR A 149 -19.11 -23.58 -12.59
N ALA A 150 -18.82 -22.91 -13.69
CA ALA A 150 -19.13 -21.48 -13.88
C ALA A 150 -19.40 -21.19 -15.37
N THR A 151 -20.03 -20.04 -15.62
CA THR A 151 -20.26 -19.49 -16.95
C THR A 151 -19.75 -18.05 -17.00
N GLY A 152 -19.10 -17.67 -18.12
CA GLY A 152 -18.58 -16.33 -18.30
C GLY A 152 -17.46 -15.96 -17.34
N TYR A 153 -16.64 -16.92 -16.91
CA TYR A 153 -15.54 -16.67 -15.98
C TYR A 153 -14.32 -16.13 -16.71
N ASP A 154 -13.79 -15.00 -16.25
CA ASP A 154 -12.56 -14.41 -16.77
C ASP A 154 -11.35 -15.00 -16.06
N LEU A 155 -10.45 -15.64 -16.81
CA LEU A 155 -9.26 -16.32 -16.34
C LEU A 155 -8.02 -15.79 -17.09
N THR A 156 -7.03 -15.30 -16.36
CA THR A 156 -5.75 -14.93 -16.96
C THR A 156 -4.82 -16.15 -17.01
N LEU A 157 -4.43 -16.56 -18.21
CA LEU A 157 -3.57 -17.71 -18.44
C LEU A 157 -2.14 -17.45 -17.95
N GLY A 158 -1.66 -18.29 -17.04
CA GLY A 158 -0.37 -18.13 -16.34
C GLY A 158 -0.48 -17.39 -15.00
N SER A 159 -1.71 -17.09 -14.53
CA SER A 159 -1.93 -16.49 -13.21
C SER A 159 -1.79 -17.48 -12.04
N HIS A 160 -1.83 -18.78 -12.33
CA HIS A 160 -1.84 -19.88 -11.35
C HIS A 160 -2.99 -19.73 -10.33
N SER A 161 -4.13 -19.16 -10.76
CA SER A 161 -5.33 -19.03 -9.94
C SER A 161 -6.20 -20.30 -9.94
N PHE A 162 -5.97 -21.19 -10.90
CA PHE A 162 -6.57 -22.50 -11.00
C PHE A 162 -5.59 -23.61 -10.61
N ILE A 163 -6.10 -24.85 -10.49
CA ILE A 163 -5.31 -26.04 -10.22
C ILE A 163 -4.23 -26.19 -11.31
N ASP A 164 -3.06 -26.62 -10.90
CA ASP A 164 -1.90 -26.80 -11.81
C ASP A 164 -2.28 -27.62 -13.05
N GLY A 165 -1.90 -27.10 -14.22
CA GLY A 165 -2.17 -27.69 -15.52
C GLY A 165 -3.54 -27.36 -16.12
N PHE A 166 -4.44 -26.65 -15.41
CA PHE A 166 -5.70 -26.21 -15.98
C PHE A 166 -5.51 -25.12 -17.03
N GLU A 167 -4.80 -24.07 -16.67
CA GLU A 167 -4.55 -22.90 -17.53
C GLU A 167 -3.72 -23.27 -18.76
N ASP A 168 -2.73 -24.15 -18.60
CA ASP A 168 -1.84 -24.61 -19.68
C ASP A 168 -2.59 -25.36 -20.79
N GLN A 169 -3.65 -26.09 -20.44
CA GLN A 169 -4.43 -26.86 -21.43
C GLN A 169 -5.39 -25.99 -22.23
N ILE A 170 -5.64 -24.74 -21.81
CA ILE A 170 -6.44 -23.78 -22.58
C ILE A 170 -5.61 -23.09 -23.67
N ILE A 171 -4.29 -23.01 -23.46
CA ILE A 171 -3.37 -22.40 -24.43
C ILE A 171 -3.42 -23.20 -25.75
N GLY A 172 -3.57 -22.48 -26.86
CA GLY A 172 -3.65 -23.06 -28.20
C GLY A 172 -5.07 -23.32 -28.72
N HIS A 173 -6.09 -23.16 -27.88
CA HIS A 173 -7.49 -23.25 -28.31
C HIS A 173 -7.98 -21.92 -28.88
N ASN A 174 -8.97 -21.99 -29.78
CA ASN A 174 -9.59 -20.84 -30.43
C ASN A 174 -10.95 -20.51 -29.78
N ILE A 175 -11.40 -19.28 -29.97
CA ILE A 175 -12.74 -18.88 -29.56
C ILE A 175 -13.79 -19.78 -30.19
N GLY A 176 -14.71 -20.26 -29.36
CA GLY A 176 -15.77 -21.19 -29.73
C GLY A 176 -15.41 -22.68 -29.58
N ASP A 177 -14.14 -23.01 -29.30
CA ASP A 177 -13.76 -24.38 -29.01
C ASP A 177 -14.36 -24.83 -27.68
N THR A 178 -14.82 -26.11 -27.67
CA THR A 178 -15.17 -26.82 -26.46
C THR A 178 -14.31 -28.07 -26.36
N PHE A 179 -13.64 -28.23 -25.22
CA PHE A 179 -12.63 -29.28 -25.01
C PHE A 179 -12.58 -29.71 -23.55
N ASP A 180 -12.01 -30.88 -23.30
CA ASP A 180 -11.82 -31.39 -21.95
C ASP A 180 -10.44 -30.99 -21.40
N VAL A 181 -10.42 -30.47 -20.17
CA VAL A 181 -9.25 -30.17 -19.37
C VAL A 181 -9.19 -31.18 -18.22
N THR A 182 -8.12 -31.98 -18.17
CA THR A 182 -7.93 -32.98 -17.13
C THR A 182 -6.85 -32.54 -16.16
N VAL A 183 -7.19 -32.47 -14.86
CA VAL A 183 -6.27 -32.07 -13.80
C VAL A 183 -6.42 -32.99 -12.59
N THR A 184 -5.38 -33.03 -11.75
CA THR A 184 -5.44 -33.77 -10.48
C THR A 184 -5.43 -32.79 -9.32
N PHE A 185 -6.43 -32.89 -8.44
CA PHE A 185 -6.45 -32.09 -7.21
C PHE A 185 -5.26 -32.43 -6.32
N PRO A 186 -4.59 -31.43 -5.73
CA PRO A 186 -3.48 -31.69 -4.81
C PRO A 186 -3.94 -32.48 -3.58
N GLU A 187 -3.00 -33.22 -2.99
CA GLU A 187 -3.23 -33.91 -1.72
C GLU A 187 -3.61 -32.89 -0.64
N GLY A 188 -4.63 -33.21 0.16
CA GLY A 188 -5.17 -32.34 1.19
C GLY A 188 -6.12 -31.27 0.70
N TYR A 189 -6.53 -31.29 -0.58
CA TYR A 189 -7.60 -30.42 -1.07
C TYR A 189 -8.92 -30.73 -0.36
N GLY A 190 -9.69 -29.70 -0.02
CA GLY A 190 -10.94 -29.86 0.72
C GLY A 190 -11.99 -30.65 -0.05
N ASP A 191 -12.84 -31.38 0.68
CA ASP A 191 -13.98 -32.07 0.10
C ASP A 191 -15.01 -31.07 -0.44
N SER A 192 -15.82 -31.50 -1.42
CA SER A 192 -16.97 -30.76 -1.96
C SER A 192 -18.27 -31.58 -1.83
N THR A 193 -19.35 -31.11 -2.43
CA THR A 193 -20.64 -31.81 -2.43
C THR A 193 -21.20 -31.90 -3.85
N ASP A 194 -21.99 -32.97 -4.13
CA ASP A 194 -22.80 -33.01 -5.33
C ASP A 194 -24.13 -32.21 -5.20
N ALA A 195 -24.95 -32.24 -6.21
CA ALA A 195 -26.22 -31.51 -6.23
C ALA A 195 -27.24 -32.04 -5.18
N GLU A 196 -27.06 -33.26 -4.73
CA GLU A 196 -27.89 -33.94 -3.71
C GLU A 196 -27.35 -33.69 -2.29
N GLY A 197 -26.17 -33.03 -2.14
CA GLY A 197 -25.54 -32.75 -0.87
C GLY A 197 -24.62 -33.87 -0.33
N ASN A 198 -24.33 -34.89 -1.14
CA ASN A 198 -23.40 -35.94 -0.74
C ASN A 198 -21.96 -35.45 -0.87
N THR A 199 -21.10 -35.82 0.06
CA THR A 199 -19.70 -35.47 0.06
C THR A 199 -18.92 -36.08 -1.11
N ILE A 200 -18.17 -35.28 -1.83
CA ILE A 200 -17.23 -35.70 -2.87
C ILE A 200 -15.84 -35.40 -2.39
N THR A 201 -14.98 -36.39 -2.23
CA THR A 201 -13.57 -36.24 -1.92
C THR A 201 -12.84 -35.81 -3.18
N LEU A 202 -12.18 -34.66 -3.10
CA LEU A 202 -11.39 -34.07 -4.19
C LEU A 202 -9.88 -34.37 -4.05
N SER A 203 -9.36 -34.50 -2.83
CA SER A 203 -7.93 -34.71 -2.54
C SER A 203 -7.33 -35.86 -3.36
N GLY A 204 -6.31 -35.59 -4.14
CA GLY A 204 -5.61 -36.56 -4.99
C GLY A 204 -6.42 -37.12 -6.15
N LYS A 205 -7.64 -36.61 -6.40
CA LYS A 205 -8.52 -37.11 -7.43
C LYS A 205 -8.30 -36.43 -8.78
N GLU A 206 -8.41 -37.19 -9.83
CA GLU A 206 -8.51 -36.69 -11.19
C GLU A 206 -9.89 -36.08 -11.43
N ALA A 207 -9.94 -34.87 -12.00
CA ALA A 207 -11.15 -34.20 -12.43
C ALA A 207 -11.08 -33.88 -13.92
N VAL A 208 -12.19 -34.02 -14.60
CA VAL A 208 -12.35 -33.63 -16.00
C VAL A 208 -13.30 -32.43 -16.06
N PHE A 209 -12.82 -31.35 -16.66
CA PHE A 209 -13.61 -30.15 -16.90
C PHE A 209 -13.91 -30.03 -18.40
N SER A 210 -15.17 -29.96 -18.76
CA SER A 210 -15.57 -29.53 -20.10
C SER A 210 -15.50 -28.00 -20.14
N VAL A 211 -14.63 -27.43 -20.96
CA VAL A 211 -14.34 -25.98 -21.04
C VAL A 211 -14.76 -25.47 -22.42
N THR A 212 -15.51 -24.37 -22.44
CA THR A 212 -15.82 -23.62 -23.67
C THR A 212 -15.11 -22.27 -23.63
N LEU A 213 -14.33 -21.95 -24.65
CA LEU A 213 -13.62 -20.68 -24.77
C LEU A 213 -14.51 -19.65 -25.47
N ASN A 214 -15.03 -18.68 -24.74
CA ASN A 214 -16.00 -17.69 -25.24
C ASN A 214 -15.33 -16.46 -25.86
N ALA A 215 -14.24 -15.99 -25.25
CA ALA A 215 -13.51 -14.81 -25.70
C ALA A 215 -12.03 -14.85 -25.28
N ILE A 216 -11.20 -14.15 -26.01
CA ILE A 216 -9.80 -13.91 -25.65
C ILE A 216 -9.60 -12.41 -25.63
N THR A 217 -9.04 -11.91 -24.54
CA THR A 217 -8.62 -10.51 -24.40
C THR A 217 -7.18 -10.43 -23.96
N GLN A 218 -6.52 -9.35 -24.35
CA GLN A 218 -5.15 -9.06 -23.93
C GLN A 218 -5.08 -7.66 -23.33
N SER A 219 -4.37 -7.53 -22.23
CA SER A 219 -4.01 -6.23 -21.68
C SER A 219 -2.89 -5.63 -22.54
N VAL A 220 -3.13 -4.45 -23.08
CA VAL A 220 -2.15 -3.71 -23.89
C VAL A 220 -1.71 -2.49 -23.10
N VAL A 221 -0.50 -2.55 -22.57
CA VAL A 221 0.15 -1.44 -21.89
C VAL A 221 0.68 -0.47 -22.95
N PRO A 222 0.36 0.83 -22.89
CA PRO A 222 0.86 1.79 -23.87
C PRO A 222 2.39 1.93 -23.76
N THR A 223 3.01 2.32 -24.85
CA THR A 223 4.43 2.70 -24.88
C THR A 223 4.58 4.16 -24.53
N LEU A 224 5.56 4.49 -23.68
CA LEU A 224 5.88 5.87 -23.38
C LEU A 224 6.46 6.57 -24.62
N THR A 225 5.71 7.54 -25.14
CA THR A 225 6.09 8.40 -26.27
C THR A 225 5.69 9.84 -25.95
N ASP A 226 6.28 10.81 -26.64
CA ASP A 226 5.90 12.22 -26.50
C ASP A 226 4.42 12.43 -26.83
N GLU A 227 3.91 11.76 -27.88
CA GLU A 227 2.49 11.83 -28.27
C GLU A 227 1.57 11.28 -27.18
N TRP A 228 1.98 10.18 -26.52
CA TRP A 228 1.22 9.61 -25.41
C TRP A 228 1.19 10.57 -24.21
N VAL A 229 2.33 11.18 -23.85
CA VAL A 229 2.40 12.16 -22.77
C VAL A 229 1.54 13.37 -23.06
N GLU A 230 1.69 13.96 -24.26
CA GLU A 230 0.88 15.11 -24.70
C GLU A 230 -0.63 14.81 -24.65
N THR A 231 -1.03 13.60 -25.08
CA THR A 231 -2.44 13.19 -25.09
C THR A 231 -3.02 13.05 -23.68
N ASN A 232 -2.26 12.48 -22.75
CA ASN A 232 -2.78 12.14 -21.41
C ASN A 232 -2.55 13.24 -20.38
N PHE A 233 -1.58 14.14 -20.60
CA PHE A 233 -1.20 15.22 -19.68
C PHE A 233 -1.31 16.62 -20.30
N ALA A 234 -2.11 16.80 -21.36
CA ALA A 234 -2.30 18.07 -22.06
C ALA A 234 -2.73 19.26 -21.15
N ALA A 235 -3.28 18.98 -19.98
CA ALA A 235 -3.65 20.00 -18.99
C ALA A 235 -2.48 20.46 -18.11
N SER A 236 -1.32 19.82 -18.22
CA SER A 236 -0.11 20.20 -17.50
C SER A 236 0.70 21.20 -18.33
N ASP A 237 1.20 22.25 -17.68
CA ASP A 237 2.04 23.25 -18.35
C ASP A 237 3.47 22.72 -18.66
N ASP A 238 3.90 21.63 -18.02
CA ASP A 238 5.29 21.17 -18.05
C ASP A 238 5.47 19.73 -18.56
N LEU A 239 4.38 18.94 -18.76
CA LEU A 239 4.47 17.53 -19.16
C LEU A 239 4.00 17.33 -20.61
N HIS A 240 4.93 17.50 -21.55
CA HIS A 240 4.65 17.37 -22.98
C HIS A 240 5.49 16.31 -23.69
N THR A 241 6.51 15.76 -23.02
CA THR A 241 7.42 14.77 -23.61
C THR A 241 7.72 13.61 -22.64
N ALA A 242 8.15 12.49 -23.19
CA ALA A 242 8.60 11.34 -22.40
C ALA A 242 9.77 11.71 -21.47
N ASP A 243 10.70 12.56 -21.93
CA ASP A 243 11.80 13.05 -21.13
C ASP A 243 11.32 13.96 -19.97
N ALA A 244 10.34 14.83 -20.22
CA ALA A 244 9.75 15.66 -19.16
C ALA A 244 9.07 14.81 -18.08
N LEU A 245 8.38 13.74 -18.46
CA LEU A 245 7.78 12.79 -17.49
C LEU A 245 8.85 12.03 -16.70
N ARG A 246 9.96 11.61 -17.34
CA ARG A 246 11.09 11.00 -16.63
C ARG A 246 11.71 11.96 -15.62
N GLN A 247 11.96 13.20 -16.00
CA GLN A 247 12.48 14.25 -15.11
C GLN A 247 11.53 14.54 -13.94
N TYR A 248 10.22 14.47 -14.19
CA TYR A 248 9.22 14.60 -13.15
C TYR A 248 9.37 13.48 -12.10
N PHE A 249 9.45 12.20 -12.53
CA PHE A 249 9.63 11.08 -11.61
C PHE A 249 11.00 11.12 -10.91
N ASP A 250 12.06 11.48 -11.61
CA ASP A 250 13.39 11.68 -11.03
C ASP A 250 13.33 12.70 -9.89
N SER A 251 12.76 13.88 -10.14
CA SER A 251 12.64 14.94 -9.15
C SER A 251 11.73 14.54 -7.97
N ALA A 252 10.64 13.81 -8.24
CA ALA A 252 9.71 13.37 -7.21
C ALA A 252 10.33 12.29 -6.31
N LEU A 253 11.05 11.34 -6.91
CA LEU A 253 11.79 10.32 -6.17
C LEU A 253 12.93 10.93 -5.36
N TYR A 254 13.68 11.87 -5.95
CA TYR A 254 14.74 12.57 -5.24
C TYR A 254 14.21 13.28 -3.99
N ALA A 255 13.10 14.03 -4.12
CA ALA A 255 12.48 14.70 -2.98
C ALA A 255 12.04 13.71 -1.90
N ASN A 256 11.38 12.62 -2.30
CA ASN A 256 10.94 11.58 -1.36
C ASN A 256 12.12 10.88 -0.66
N ASN A 257 13.19 10.58 -1.40
CA ASN A 257 14.39 9.95 -0.84
C ASN A 257 15.10 10.90 0.13
N LEU A 258 15.13 12.20 -0.20
CA LEU A 258 15.69 13.24 0.67
C LEU A 258 14.90 13.34 1.99
N ASP A 259 13.56 13.45 1.92
CA ASP A 259 12.69 13.47 3.09
C ASP A 259 12.93 12.24 4.00
N ASN A 260 12.98 11.05 3.39
CA ASN A 260 13.23 9.80 4.11
C ASN A 260 14.63 9.77 4.74
N ALA A 261 15.68 10.15 3.99
CA ALA A 261 17.05 10.16 4.49
C ALA A 261 17.24 11.17 5.63
N VAL A 262 16.61 12.35 5.53
CA VAL A 262 16.57 13.35 6.61
C VAL A 262 15.91 12.77 7.85
N MET A 263 14.73 12.16 7.70
CA MET A 263 13.99 11.59 8.83
C MET A 263 14.76 10.43 9.47
N ASP A 264 15.29 9.51 8.68
CA ASP A 264 16.09 8.37 9.15
C ASP A 264 17.35 8.85 9.90
N TYR A 265 18.02 9.88 9.40
CA TYR A 265 19.15 10.46 10.09
C TYR A 265 18.75 11.08 11.44
N LEU A 266 17.69 11.87 11.44
CA LEU A 266 17.20 12.54 12.66
C LEU A 266 16.77 11.52 13.71
N LEU A 267 16.01 10.48 13.35
CA LEU A 267 15.60 9.44 14.27
C LEU A 267 16.76 8.62 14.81
N SER A 268 17.71 8.25 13.94
CA SER A 268 18.87 7.43 14.31
C SER A 268 19.88 8.16 15.19
N ASN A 269 19.96 9.48 15.07
CA ASN A 269 20.92 10.31 15.81
C ASN A 269 20.29 11.13 16.95
N SER A 270 18.98 10.99 17.17
CA SER A 270 18.29 11.56 18.33
C SER A 270 18.25 10.56 19.49
N THR A 271 18.23 11.07 20.72
CA THR A 271 18.07 10.25 21.92
C THR A 271 16.72 10.55 22.57
N PHE A 272 15.91 9.50 22.77
CA PHE A 272 14.60 9.59 23.37
C PHE A 272 14.66 9.16 24.84
N LYS A 273 14.06 9.95 25.75
CA LYS A 273 13.92 9.58 27.17
C LYS A 273 12.73 8.64 27.36
N GLU A 274 11.56 9.10 26.91
CA GLU A 274 10.29 8.40 26.97
C GLU A 274 9.41 8.96 25.84
N VAL A 275 8.62 8.10 25.23
CA VAL A 275 7.63 8.51 24.24
C VAL A 275 6.32 8.78 24.96
N PRO A 276 5.73 9.99 24.90
CA PRO A 276 4.45 10.29 25.56
C PRO A 276 3.34 9.35 25.09
N THR A 277 2.66 8.73 26.04
CA THR A 277 1.56 7.79 25.75
C THR A 277 0.39 8.46 25.02
N GLN A 278 0.23 9.77 25.14
CA GLN A 278 -0.75 10.55 24.37
C GLN A 278 -0.55 10.37 22.87
N ILE A 279 0.71 10.45 22.38
CA ILE A 279 1.01 10.34 20.96
C ILE A 279 0.86 8.89 20.49
N THR A 280 1.37 7.92 21.22
CA THR A 280 1.22 6.51 20.85
C THR A 280 -0.23 6.07 20.86
N SER A 281 -1.03 6.48 21.88
CA SER A 281 -2.46 6.18 21.95
C SER A 281 -3.24 6.81 20.78
N TYR A 282 -2.86 7.99 20.31
CA TYR A 282 -3.44 8.60 19.13
C TYR A 282 -3.26 7.70 17.90
N TYR A 283 -2.03 7.24 17.64
CA TYR A 283 -1.73 6.37 16.50
C TYR A 283 -2.40 5.01 16.59
N ILE A 284 -2.50 4.44 17.78
CA ILE A 284 -3.23 3.20 18.02
C ILE A 284 -4.72 3.38 17.70
N ARG A 285 -5.35 4.44 18.19
CA ARG A 285 -6.76 4.73 17.92
C ARG A 285 -7.03 5.00 16.45
N MET A 286 -6.14 5.73 15.78
CA MET A 286 -6.18 5.95 14.35
C MET A 286 -6.11 4.62 13.57
N PHE A 287 -5.19 3.76 13.91
CA PHE A 287 -5.02 2.44 13.32
C PHE A 287 -6.27 1.57 13.51
N LEU A 288 -6.76 1.46 14.74
CA LEU A 288 -7.95 0.66 15.06
C LEU A 288 -9.21 1.21 14.38
N ASN A 289 -9.39 2.55 14.34
CA ASN A 289 -10.48 3.18 13.63
C ASN A 289 -10.45 2.85 12.13
N TYR A 290 -9.29 2.98 11.49
CA TYR A 290 -9.12 2.65 10.07
C TYR A 290 -9.46 1.19 9.77
N HIS A 291 -8.89 0.24 10.53
CA HIS A 291 -9.15 -1.18 10.31
C HIS A 291 -10.59 -1.60 10.65
N SER A 292 -11.21 -0.97 11.64
CA SER A 292 -12.63 -1.17 11.97
C SER A 292 -13.55 -0.69 10.85
N GLN A 293 -13.24 0.45 10.23
CA GLN A 293 -13.99 0.92 9.05
C GLN A 293 -13.84 -0.03 7.86
N LEU A 294 -12.64 -0.56 7.62
CA LEU A 294 -12.42 -1.58 6.58
C LEU A 294 -13.19 -2.86 6.89
N ALA A 295 -13.13 -3.35 8.12
CA ALA A 295 -13.89 -4.53 8.54
C ALA A 295 -15.39 -4.33 8.26
N THR A 296 -15.96 -3.19 8.68
CA THR A 296 -17.35 -2.82 8.42
C THR A 296 -17.68 -2.80 6.92
N LYS A 297 -16.79 -2.23 6.10
CA LYS A 297 -16.97 -2.21 4.63
C LYS A 297 -17.06 -3.61 4.02
N TYR A 298 -16.38 -4.59 4.61
CA TYR A 298 -16.44 -5.99 4.20
C TYR A 298 -17.51 -6.80 4.94
N GLY A 299 -18.33 -6.17 5.79
CA GLY A 299 -19.36 -6.83 6.59
C GLY A 299 -18.81 -7.74 7.69
N MET A 300 -17.64 -7.42 8.22
CA MET A 300 -16.90 -8.21 9.22
C MET A 300 -16.76 -7.42 10.53
N GLU A 301 -16.68 -8.16 11.64
CA GLU A 301 -16.14 -7.63 12.90
C GLU A 301 -14.62 -7.53 12.83
N LEU A 302 -14.00 -6.70 13.68
CA LEU A 302 -12.56 -6.42 13.63
C LEU A 302 -11.70 -7.69 13.83
N ASP A 303 -12.11 -8.61 14.72
CA ASP A 303 -11.42 -9.89 14.93
C ASP A 303 -11.45 -10.77 13.68
N ALA A 304 -12.61 -10.89 13.03
CA ALA A 304 -12.75 -11.65 11.79
C ALA A 304 -11.92 -11.04 10.65
N TYR A 305 -11.85 -9.70 10.59
CA TYR A 305 -11.00 -8.99 9.65
C TYR A 305 -9.51 -9.27 9.92
N ALA A 306 -9.06 -9.22 11.18
CA ALA A 306 -7.69 -9.53 11.55
C ALA A 306 -7.32 -10.98 11.20
N GLN A 307 -8.24 -11.94 11.43
CA GLN A 307 -8.05 -13.34 11.05
C GLN A 307 -7.93 -13.50 9.53
N ALA A 308 -8.74 -12.80 8.74
CA ALA A 308 -8.63 -12.78 7.29
C ALA A 308 -7.30 -12.18 6.78
N LYS A 309 -6.60 -11.40 7.64
CA LYS A 309 -5.26 -10.87 7.38
C LYS A 309 -4.13 -11.77 7.89
N GLY A 310 -4.45 -12.91 8.52
CA GLY A 310 -3.49 -13.89 9.03
C GLY A 310 -3.10 -13.73 10.48
N TYR A 311 -3.74 -12.84 11.24
CA TYR A 311 -3.56 -12.70 12.68
C TYR A 311 -4.49 -13.66 13.46
N ALA A 312 -4.17 -13.94 14.72
CA ALA A 312 -5.04 -14.74 15.56
C ALA A 312 -6.36 -14.00 15.88
N ASP A 313 -6.26 -12.72 16.17
CA ASP A 313 -7.35 -11.78 16.48
C ASP A 313 -6.87 -10.33 16.32
N ALA A 314 -7.70 -9.37 16.66
CA ALA A 314 -7.36 -7.95 16.59
C ALA A 314 -6.31 -7.53 17.64
N ASP A 315 -6.25 -8.18 18.79
CA ASP A 315 -5.20 -7.93 19.79
C ASP A 315 -3.81 -8.35 19.25
N ALA A 316 -3.71 -9.46 18.53
CA ALA A 316 -2.49 -9.90 17.87
C ALA A 316 -2.07 -8.96 16.73
N MET A 317 -3.02 -8.43 15.96
CA MET A 317 -2.76 -7.42 14.92
C MET A 317 -2.26 -6.11 15.54
N LEU A 318 -2.82 -5.69 16.68
CA LEU A 318 -2.37 -4.53 17.44
C LEU A 318 -0.93 -4.73 17.93
N ALA A 319 -0.63 -5.88 18.55
CA ALA A 319 0.69 -6.19 19.10
C ALA A 319 1.80 -6.22 18.03
N ASP A 320 1.50 -6.72 16.83
CA ASP A 320 2.44 -6.74 15.71
C ASP A 320 2.79 -5.31 15.22
N SER A 321 1.94 -4.33 15.53
CA SER A 321 2.09 -2.93 15.13
C SER A 321 2.75 -2.02 16.18
N ASP A 322 3.16 -2.55 17.34
CA ASP A 322 3.71 -1.74 18.46
C ASP A 322 4.91 -0.88 18.04
N ALA A 323 5.88 -1.48 17.34
CA ALA A 323 7.06 -0.77 16.87
C ALA A 323 6.72 0.37 15.87
N TYR A 324 5.66 0.19 15.11
CA TYR A 324 5.19 1.20 14.17
C TYR A 324 4.59 2.42 14.90
N PHE A 325 3.79 2.21 15.93
CA PHE A 325 3.25 3.32 16.71
C PHE A 325 4.33 4.11 17.44
N GLU A 326 5.33 3.41 17.98
CA GLU A 326 6.47 4.06 18.61
C GLU A 326 7.29 4.88 17.60
N HIS A 327 7.49 4.33 16.40
CA HIS A 327 8.18 5.02 15.32
C HIS A 327 7.47 6.31 14.91
N LEU A 328 6.17 6.29 14.65
CA LEU A 328 5.38 7.47 14.31
C LEU A 328 5.41 8.53 15.42
N ALA A 329 5.29 8.10 16.67
CA ALA A 329 5.34 9.02 17.80
C ALA A 329 6.73 9.68 17.95
N LYS A 330 7.81 8.95 17.66
CA LYS A 330 9.17 9.50 17.63
C LYS A 330 9.36 10.49 16.48
N GLN A 331 8.79 10.22 15.31
CA GLN A 331 8.81 11.16 14.18
C GLN A 331 8.16 12.49 14.58
N ASP A 332 6.95 12.45 15.13
CA ASP A 332 6.26 13.67 15.58
C ASP A 332 7.07 14.44 16.63
N LEU A 333 7.64 13.72 17.61
CA LEU A 333 8.47 14.35 18.64
C LEU A 333 9.71 15.03 18.06
N VAL A 334 10.40 14.40 17.13
CA VAL A 334 11.57 15.00 16.48
C VAL A 334 11.18 16.23 15.69
N MET A 335 10.11 16.16 14.92
CA MET A 335 9.63 17.29 14.12
C MET A 335 9.21 18.46 14.99
N GLN A 336 8.44 18.21 16.04
CA GLN A 336 8.05 19.25 17.00
C GLN A 336 9.26 19.81 17.76
N ALA A 337 10.23 18.97 18.15
CA ALA A 337 11.45 19.43 18.83
C ALA A 337 12.29 20.36 17.96
N ILE A 338 12.41 20.06 16.67
CA ILE A 338 13.10 20.92 15.71
C ILE A 338 12.34 22.24 15.54
N ALA A 339 11.00 22.18 15.42
CA ALA A 339 10.18 23.38 15.35
C ALA A 339 10.35 24.26 16.60
N GLU A 340 10.35 23.66 17.79
CA GLU A 340 10.60 24.35 19.06
C GLU A 340 12.02 24.94 19.16
N GLN A 341 13.05 24.19 18.72
CA GLN A 341 14.44 24.61 18.81
C GLN A 341 14.77 25.76 17.86
N LEU A 342 14.19 25.74 16.65
CA LEU A 342 14.50 26.69 15.59
C LEU A 342 13.41 27.78 15.43
N ASP A 343 12.37 27.79 16.28
CA ASP A 343 11.22 28.71 16.23
C ASP A 343 10.54 28.69 14.84
N ILE A 344 10.32 27.47 14.31
CA ILE A 344 9.72 27.27 12.99
C ILE A 344 8.21 27.38 13.09
N THR A 345 7.62 28.19 12.22
CA THR A 345 6.18 28.27 12.00
C THR A 345 5.90 28.08 10.50
N PRO A 346 4.81 27.38 10.13
CA PRO A 346 4.46 27.23 8.72
C PRO A 346 4.17 28.56 8.05
N THR A 347 4.55 28.69 6.79
CA THR A 347 4.19 29.85 5.98
C THR A 347 2.69 29.76 5.58
N PRO A 348 2.05 30.89 5.24
CA PRO A 348 0.68 30.86 4.74
C PRO A 348 0.47 29.91 3.56
N GLU A 349 1.46 29.78 2.66
CA GLU A 349 1.40 28.86 1.50
C GLU A 349 1.44 27.39 1.91
N GLN A 350 2.23 27.05 2.94
CA GLN A 350 2.27 25.68 3.49
C GLN A 350 0.96 25.34 4.21
N ILE A 351 0.38 26.29 4.94
CA ILE A 351 -0.92 26.16 5.60
C ILE A 351 -2.04 25.98 4.56
N ASP A 352 -2.08 26.81 3.53
CA ASP A 352 -3.09 26.72 2.46
C ASP A 352 -2.96 25.40 1.68
N SER A 353 -1.74 24.96 1.43
CA SER A 353 -1.46 23.66 0.78
C SER A 353 -1.95 22.48 1.64
N ALA A 354 -1.66 22.49 2.93
CA ALA A 354 -2.10 21.46 3.85
C ALA A 354 -3.63 21.47 4.02
N ASN A 355 -4.24 22.65 4.17
CA ASN A 355 -5.69 22.78 4.31
C ASN A 355 -6.42 22.28 3.06
N SER A 356 -5.96 22.63 1.87
CA SER A 356 -6.60 22.16 0.63
C SER A 356 -6.50 20.65 0.43
N SER A 357 -5.51 20.00 1.03
CA SER A 357 -5.26 18.57 0.89
C SER A 357 -5.91 17.74 1.99
N TYR A 358 -6.02 18.27 3.23
CA TYR A 358 -6.28 17.45 4.41
C TYR A 358 -7.41 17.96 5.32
N ALA A 359 -7.72 19.27 5.34
CA ALA A 359 -8.59 19.85 6.37
C ALA A 359 -10.01 19.27 6.36
N ASP A 360 -10.59 19.05 5.18
CA ASP A 360 -11.96 18.51 5.05
C ASP A 360 -12.06 17.05 5.53
N THR A 361 -10.96 16.29 5.45
CA THR A 361 -10.94 14.88 5.81
C THR A 361 -10.45 14.64 7.23
N TYR A 362 -9.46 15.40 7.68
CA TYR A 362 -8.72 15.13 8.92
C TYR A 362 -8.80 16.27 9.96
N GLY A 363 -9.49 17.36 9.65
CA GLY A 363 -9.64 18.51 10.54
C GLY A 363 -8.48 19.50 10.48
N ALA A 364 -8.72 20.69 11.05
CA ALA A 364 -7.81 21.83 10.93
C ALA A 364 -6.48 21.63 11.68
N GLN A 365 -6.52 21.08 12.90
CA GLN A 365 -5.31 20.89 13.72
C GLN A 365 -4.41 19.80 13.13
N ARG A 366 -4.98 18.71 12.57
CA ARG A 366 -4.19 17.71 11.84
C ARG A 366 -3.57 18.29 10.58
N SER A 367 -4.30 19.13 9.86
CA SER A 367 -3.78 19.86 8.70
C SER A 367 -2.64 20.79 9.11
N MET A 368 -2.74 21.45 10.25
CA MET A 368 -1.69 22.33 10.79
C MET A 368 -0.44 21.54 11.21
N LEU A 369 -0.59 20.35 11.81
CA LEU A 369 0.55 19.45 12.07
C LEU A 369 1.28 19.11 10.77
N ASN A 370 0.55 18.76 9.70
CA ASN A 370 1.18 18.47 8.40
C ASN A 370 1.89 19.70 7.82
N ALA A 371 1.31 20.90 7.96
CA ALA A 371 1.98 22.15 7.54
C ALA A 371 3.26 22.41 8.33
N LEU A 372 3.24 22.15 9.65
CA LEU A 372 4.41 22.30 10.51
C LEU A 372 5.51 21.30 10.12
N GLN A 373 5.16 20.03 9.89
CA GLN A 373 6.12 19.02 9.45
C GLN A 373 6.78 19.40 8.11
N LEU A 374 5.99 19.89 7.15
CA LEU A 374 6.53 20.40 5.89
C LEU A 374 7.49 21.59 6.11
N ALA A 375 7.14 22.52 6.99
CA ALA A 375 7.99 23.66 7.29
C ALA A 375 9.33 23.25 7.94
N VAL A 376 9.28 22.24 8.81
CA VAL A 376 10.47 21.65 9.43
C VAL A 376 11.34 20.96 8.39
N LEU A 377 10.76 20.09 7.54
CA LEU A 377 11.49 19.41 6.47
C LEU A 377 12.13 20.41 5.51
N ASP A 378 11.35 21.34 4.97
CA ASP A 378 11.88 22.40 4.08
C ASP A 378 13.11 23.11 4.73
N LYS A 379 13.04 23.37 6.04
CA LYS A 379 14.12 24.07 6.77
C LYS A 379 15.36 23.21 6.97
N VAL A 380 15.16 21.94 7.32
CA VAL A 380 16.25 21.00 7.58
C VAL A 380 16.95 20.60 6.28
N GLU A 381 16.21 20.43 5.18
CA GLU A 381 16.76 20.12 3.86
C GLU A 381 17.69 21.20 3.31
N GLU A 382 17.42 22.49 3.63
CA GLU A 382 18.35 23.59 3.29
C GLU A 382 19.73 23.39 3.91
N SER A 383 19.82 22.56 4.94
CA SER A 383 21.04 22.35 5.76
C SER A 383 21.75 21.03 5.39
N VAL A 384 21.26 20.27 4.42
CA VAL A 384 21.84 18.99 4.01
C VAL A 384 23.19 19.21 3.33
N VAL A 385 24.20 18.49 3.81
CA VAL A 385 25.55 18.44 3.23
C VAL A 385 25.73 17.06 2.60
N LEU A 386 25.74 17.01 1.27
CA LEU A 386 25.91 15.77 0.53
C LEU A 386 27.39 15.37 0.44
N SER A 387 27.67 14.09 0.73
CA SER A 387 29.00 13.48 0.64
C SER A 387 29.07 12.40 -0.46
#